data_4deb94baeaf5e695148a26fc6f859d21
#
_entry.id   4deb94baeaf5e695148a26fc6f859d21
#
_cell.length_a   1.000
_cell.length_b   1.000
_cell.length_c   1.000
_cell.angle_alpha   90.00
_cell.angle_beta   90.00
_cell.angle_gamma   90.00
#
_symmetry.space_group_name_H-M   'P 1'
#
loop_
_entity.id
_entity.type
_entity.pdbx_description
1 polymer ?
#
loop_
_entity_poly.entity_id
_entity_poly.type
_entity_poly.pdbx_seq_one_letter_code
_entity_poly.pdbx_strand_id
1 'polypeptide(L)'
;MRRREFISLVGGAAATWTAAWTLAAHAQQKTYLIGFMGNSTAALEANLLNAFREGLREAGYEEGRNITIKYLWADGQYDRFSTLVSELVAAKVDVIVTAGTPAALAVKQNPTNIPLVMVAVGDPVGTGLVENLAHPGGKLTGLSSIAPDLEGKRLQLLREVAPGLSHVVMLINSLNPFHIASVRQALAAAQTLGIKLQQLDVHKSDDIDGVLAALRKDRPDGLFILADRVFLHNRQRIADFAVEQRLPSINAYEELVEAGGLMSYGPSYEDMHRRAATYVDKILKGAKPGNLPIEQPTKFTFIINLGTAKILGVTIPSQLLGLADRLIE
;
A
#
# COMPACT_ATOMS: atom_id res chain seq x y z
N MET A 1 -52.24 -11.50 -60.14
CA MET A 1 -51.21 -10.96 -59.17
C MET A 1 -50.03 -10.49 -60.00
N ARG A 2 -49.72 -9.19 -59.96
CA ARG A 2 -48.68 -8.54 -60.79
C ARG A 2 -47.33 -8.67 -60.11
N ARG A 3 -46.28 -9.04 -60.81
CA ARG A 3 -44.92 -9.26 -60.36
C ARG A 3 -44.29 -8.05 -59.50
N ARG A 4 -44.93 -6.91 -59.55
CA ARG A 4 -44.54 -5.70 -58.85
C ARG A 4 -44.93 -5.69 -57.36
N GLU A 5 -45.96 -6.42 -56.95
CA GLU A 5 -46.40 -6.48 -55.55
C GLU A 5 -45.58 -7.44 -54.67
N PHE A 6 -44.93 -8.43 -55.33
CA PHE A 6 -44.11 -9.41 -54.61
C PHE A 6 -42.76 -8.86 -54.22
N ILE A 7 -42.21 -7.86 -54.95
CA ILE A 7 -40.90 -7.25 -54.67
C ILE A 7 -41.01 -6.26 -53.51
N SER A 8 -42.15 -5.62 -53.31
CA SER A 8 -42.33 -4.66 -52.19
C SER A 8 -42.55 -5.33 -50.86
N LEU A 9 -43.00 -6.57 -50.81
CA LEU A 9 -43.18 -7.32 -49.53
C LEU A 9 -41.87 -7.97 -49.03
N VAL A 10 -40.93 -8.32 -49.93
CA VAL A 10 -39.63 -8.90 -49.56
C VAL A 10 -38.62 -7.82 -49.13
N GLY A 11 -38.73 -6.61 -49.70
CA GLY A 11 -37.85 -5.48 -49.35
C GLY A 11 -38.12 -4.89 -47.96
N GLY A 12 -39.38 -4.98 -47.46
CA GLY A 12 -39.76 -4.46 -46.14
C GLY A 12 -39.32 -5.35 -44.96
N ALA A 13 -39.23 -6.67 -45.19
CA ALA A 13 -38.84 -7.63 -44.15
C ALA A 13 -37.33 -7.66 -43.89
N ALA A 14 -36.50 -7.36 -44.90
CA ALA A 14 -35.04 -7.34 -44.76
C ALA A 14 -34.52 -6.12 -44.01
N ALA A 15 -35.22 -4.97 -44.10
CA ALA A 15 -34.79 -3.71 -43.43
C ALA A 15 -35.09 -3.70 -41.91
N THR A 16 -36.11 -4.45 -41.46
CA THR A 16 -36.48 -4.55 -40.04
C THR A 16 -35.58 -5.53 -39.26
N TRP A 17 -34.98 -6.52 -39.92
CA TRP A 17 -34.07 -7.46 -39.27
C TRP A 17 -32.67 -6.89 -39.04
N THR A 18 -32.19 -5.98 -39.88
CA THR A 18 -30.90 -5.32 -39.67
C THR A 18 -30.95 -4.28 -38.55
N ALA A 19 -32.10 -3.62 -38.35
CA ALA A 19 -32.29 -2.68 -37.23
C ALA A 19 -32.40 -3.39 -35.85
N ALA A 20 -32.95 -4.61 -35.82
CA ALA A 20 -33.03 -5.39 -34.57
C ALA A 20 -31.68 -5.94 -34.13
N TRP A 21 -30.75 -6.19 -35.04
CA TRP A 21 -29.40 -6.66 -34.69
C TRP A 21 -28.48 -5.57 -34.20
N THR A 22 -28.67 -4.31 -34.58
CA THR A 22 -27.93 -3.17 -34.07
C THR A 22 -28.37 -2.75 -32.66
N LEU A 23 -29.60 -3.06 -32.24
CA LEU A 23 -30.07 -2.84 -30.87
C LEU A 23 -29.68 -3.97 -29.90
N ALA A 24 -29.48 -5.21 -30.41
CA ALA A 24 -28.99 -6.33 -29.57
C ALA A 24 -27.48 -6.29 -29.31
N ALA A 25 -26.70 -5.46 -30.03
CA ALA A 25 -25.24 -5.34 -29.86
C ALA A 25 -24.82 -4.36 -28.76
N HIS A 26 -25.73 -3.74 -28.03
CA HIS A 26 -25.45 -3.26 -26.68
C HIS A 26 -25.43 -4.46 -25.74
N ALA A 27 -24.44 -5.36 -25.96
CA ALA A 27 -24.11 -6.39 -25.01
C ALA A 27 -24.01 -5.67 -23.65
N GLN A 28 -24.85 -6.09 -22.73
CA GLN A 28 -24.88 -5.59 -21.35
C GLN A 28 -23.44 -5.61 -20.84
N GLN A 29 -22.78 -4.46 -20.88
CA GLN A 29 -21.37 -4.35 -20.55
C GLN A 29 -21.25 -4.81 -19.09
N LYS A 30 -20.62 -5.95 -18.87
CA LYS A 30 -20.49 -6.54 -17.52
C LYS A 30 -19.87 -5.50 -16.61
N THR A 31 -20.63 -5.05 -15.63
CA THR A 31 -20.11 -4.17 -14.57
C THR A 31 -19.51 -5.04 -13.48
N TYR A 32 -18.24 -4.83 -13.21
CA TYR A 32 -17.55 -5.55 -12.13
C TYR A 32 -17.64 -4.80 -10.82
N LEU A 33 -17.66 -5.53 -9.70
CA LEU A 33 -17.66 -4.97 -8.36
C LEU A 33 -16.29 -5.24 -7.70
N ILE A 34 -15.51 -4.20 -7.50
CA ILE A 34 -14.20 -4.27 -6.84
C ILE A 34 -14.39 -3.93 -5.35
N GLY A 35 -13.86 -4.74 -4.45
CA GLY A 35 -13.76 -4.41 -3.03
C GLY A 35 -12.41 -3.77 -2.73
N PHE A 36 -12.38 -2.51 -2.33
CA PHE A 36 -11.17 -1.84 -1.85
C PHE A 36 -11.22 -1.72 -0.33
N MET A 37 -10.29 -2.40 0.35
CA MET A 37 -10.17 -2.36 1.80
C MET A 37 -8.93 -1.57 2.20
N GLY A 38 -9.13 -0.31 2.60
CA GLY A 38 -8.09 0.56 3.10
C GLY A 38 -7.79 0.32 4.59
N ASN A 39 -6.58 0.65 4.99
CA ASN A 39 -6.10 0.41 6.35
C ASN A 39 -6.35 1.59 7.29
N SER A 40 -6.43 2.80 6.76
CA SER A 40 -6.66 4.04 7.50
C SER A 40 -8.01 4.65 7.13
N THR A 41 -8.07 5.92 6.84
CA THR A 41 -9.28 6.63 6.38
C THR A 41 -9.15 6.99 4.90
N ALA A 42 -10.28 7.28 4.24
CA ALA A 42 -10.29 7.73 2.85
C ALA A 42 -9.42 8.99 2.62
N ALA A 43 -9.41 9.90 3.57
CA ALA A 43 -8.63 11.14 3.47
C ALA A 43 -7.11 10.87 3.60
N LEU A 44 -6.73 9.97 4.51
CA LEU A 44 -5.32 9.64 4.76
C LEU A 44 -4.69 8.76 3.67
N GLU A 45 -5.50 8.03 2.90
CA GLU A 45 -5.05 7.18 1.80
C GLU A 45 -5.48 7.73 0.41
N ALA A 46 -5.85 9.00 0.32
CA ALA A 46 -6.40 9.59 -0.90
C ALA A 46 -5.42 9.53 -2.09
N ASN A 47 -4.12 9.79 -1.88
CA ASN A 47 -3.07 9.68 -2.89
C ASN A 47 -2.95 8.26 -3.45
N LEU A 48 -2.91 7.26 -2.56
CA LEU A 48 -2.82 5.84 -2.92
C LEU A 48 -4.05 5.36 -3.68
N LEU A 49 -5.24 5.75 -3.20
CA LEU A 49 -6.50 5.44 -3.87
C LEU A 49 -6.58 6.10 -5.26
N ASN A 50 -6.16 7.35 -5.39
CA ASN A 50 -6.14 8.05 -6.67
C ASN A 50 -5.18 7.37 -7.65
N ALA A 51 -3.99 6.96 -7.23
CA ALA A 51 -3.05 6.22 -8.05
C ALA A 51 -3.65 4.88 -8.53
N PHE A 52 -4.37 4.16 -7.67
CA PHE A 52 -5.09 2.93 -8.06
C PHE A 52 -6.19 3.21 -9.09
N ARG A 53 -7.01 4.25 -8.88
CA ARG A 53 -8.06 4.68 -9.83
C ARG A 53 -7.48 5.10 -11.19
N GLU A 54 -6.33 5.77 -11.20
CA GLU A 54 -5.62 6.10 -12.43
C GLU A 54 -5.18 4.87 -13.18
N GLY A 55 -4.57 3.88 -12.49
CA GLY A 55 -4.22 2.61 -13.10
C GLY A 55 -5.42 1.84 -13.65
N LEU A 56 -6.58 1.90 -12.99
CA LEU A 56 -7.83 1.34 -13.52
C LEU A 56 -8.28 2.07 -14.78
N ARG A 57 -8.20 3.41 -14.83
CA ARG A 57 -8.54 4.20 -16.03
C ARG A 57 -7.60 3.88 -17.20
N GLU A 58 -6.32 3.73 -16.95
CA GLU A 58 -5.32 3.31 -17.96
C GLU A 58 -5.64 1.92 -18.53
N ALA A 59 -6.22 1.03 -17.71
CA ALA A 59 -6.69 -0.29 -18.13
C ALA A 59 -8.10 -0.28 -18.79
N GLY A 60 -8.73 0.89 -18.93
CA GLY A 60 -10.05 1.06 -19.56
C GLY A 60 -11.24 0.90 -18.62
N TYR A 61 -11.01 0.95 -17.30
CA TYR A 61 -12.08 0.88 -16.30
C TYR A 61 -12.44 2.26 -15.77
N GLU A 62 -13.74 2.54 -15.75
CA GLU A 62 -14.30 3.80 -15.25
C GLU A 62 -15.37 3.50 -14.20
N GLU A 63 -15.21 4.06 -13.00
CA GLU A 63 -16.15 3.92 -11.90
C GLU A 63 -17.51 4.53 -12.28
N GLY A 64 -18.60 3.78 -12.06
CA GLY A 64 -19.95 4.16 -12.45
C GLY A 64 -20.32 3.79 -13.91
N ARG A 65 -19.38 3.34 -14.74
CA ARG A 65 -19.60 2.91 -16.11
C ARG A 65 -19.48 1.40 -16.29
N ASN A 66 -18.32 0.84 -16.05
CA ASN A 66 -18.04 -0.60 -16.22
C ASN A 66 -17.44 -1.24 -14.97
N ILE A 67 -17.15 -0.48 -13.95
CA ILE A 67 -16.82 -0.94 -12.60
C ILE A 67 -17.60 -0.14 -11.54
N THR A 68 -17.82 -0.79 -10.40
CA THR A 68 -18.20 -0.15 -9.14
C THR A 68 -17.15 -0.54 -8.09
N ILE A 69 -16.77 0.38 -7.21
CA ILE A 69 -15.83 0.09 -6.14
C ILE A 69 -16.54 0.24 -4.81
N LYS A 70 -16.55 -0.83 -4.01
CA LYS A 70 -16.99 -0.78 -2.62
C LYS A 70 -15.79 -0.48 -1.74
N TYR A 71 -15.80 0.71 -1.12
CA TYR A 71 -14.74 1.16 -0.23
C TYR A 71 -15.08 0.82 1.21
N LEU A 72 -14.15 0.18 1.91
CA LEU A 72 -14.22 -0.07 3.35
C LEU A 72 -12.91 0.37 4.01
N TRP A 73 -13.01 0.95 5.20
CA TRP A 73 -11.89 1.57 5.89
C TRP A 73 -11.72 1.00 7.30
N ALA A 74 -10.49 0.58 7.64
CA ALA A 74 -10.17 0.01 8.93
C ALA A 74 -9.87 1.06 10.02
N ASP A 75 -9.71 2.33 9.66
CA ASP A 75 -9.43 3.45 10.58
C ASP A 75 -8.20 3.19 11.49
N GLY A 76 -7.17 2.51 10.93
CA GLY A 76 -5.95 2.16 11.65
C GLY A 76 -6.10 0.99 12.65
N GLN A 77 -7.22 0.28 12.64
CA GLN A 77 -7.56 -0.78 13.60
C GLN A 77 -7.50 -2.17 12.92
N TYR A 78 -6.54 -3.00 13.33
CA TYR A 78 -6.32 -4.32 12.72
C TYR A 78 -7.44 -5.33 13.00
N ASP A 79 -8.10 -5.23 14.14
CA ASP A 79 -9.23 -6.07 14.55
C ASP A 79 -10.46 -5.90 13.65
N ARG A 80 -10.57 -4.77 12.94
CA ARG A 80 -11.64 -4.52 11.97
C ARG A 80 -11.51 -5.32 10.67
N PHE A 81 -10.30 -5.77 10.30
CA PHE A 81 -10.11 -6.43 9.01
C PHE A 81 -11.00 -7.65 8.81
N SER A 82 -11.18 -8.49 9.81
CA SER A 82 -12.04 -9.69 9.70
C SER A 82 -13.49 -9.32 9.36
N THR A 83 -14.04 -8.30 10.01
CA THR A 83 -15.39 -7.79 9.74
C THR A 83 -15.50 -7.20 8.34
N LEU A 84 -14.54 -6.36 7.94
CA LEU A 84 -14.52 -5.73 6.62
C LEU A 84 -14.41 -6.77 5.49
N VAL A 85 -13.59 -7.82 5.67
CA VAL A 85 -13.53 -8.94 4.72
C VAL A 85 -14.88 -9.63 4.60
N SER A 86 -15.57 -9.89 5.73
CA SER A 86 -16.89 -10.52 5.72
C SER A 86 -17.93 -9.67 4.98
N GLU A 87 -17.86 -8.34 5.12
CA GLU A 87 -18.72 -7.40 4.38
C GLU A 87 -18.45 -7.42 2.86
N LEU A 88 -17.17 -7.53 2.43
CA LEU A 88 -16.82 -7.66 1.01
C LEU A 88 -17.31 -8.99 0.44
N VAL A 89 -17.18 -10.08 1.22
CA VAL A 89 -17.67 -11.40 0.82
C VAL A 89 -19.19 -11.39 0.69
N ALA A 90 -19.92 -10.80 1.64
CA ALA A 90 -21.38 -10.65 1.57
C ALA A 90 -21.82 -9.80 0.38
N ALA A 91 -21.04 -8.80 0.01
CA ALA A 91 -21.29 -7.98 -1.19
C ALA A 91 -20.98 -8.71 -2.51
N LYS A 92 -20.35 -9.90 -2.46
CA LYS A 92 -19.97 -10.70 -3.63
C LYS A 92 -19.09 -9.93 -4.63
N VAL A 93 -18.09 -9.24 -4.12
CA VAL A 93 -17.13 -8.52 -4.97
C VAL A 93 -16.38 -9.49 -5.89
N ASP A 94 -16.05 -9.08 -7.12
CA ASP A 94 -15.31 -9.90 -8.09
C ASP A 94 -13.82 -10.03 -7.72
N VAL A 95 -13.25 -9.04 -7.03
CA VAL A 95 -11.87 -9.02 -6.56
C VAL A 95 -11.75 -8.11 -5.33
N ILE A 96 -10.90 -8.51 -4.37
CA ILE A 96 -10.53 -7.68 -3.22
C ILE A 96 -9.16 -7.08 -3.49
N VAL A 97 -9.00 -5.79 -3.19
CA VAL A 97 -7.72 -5.07 -3.20
C VAL A 97 -7.46 -4.54 -1.80
N THR A 98 -6.30 -4.84 -1.25
CA THR A 98 -5.89 -4.28 0.06
C THR A 98 -4.38 -4.17 0.15
N ALA A 99 -3.89 -3.39 1.10
CA ALA A 99 -2.47 -3.16 1.29
C ALA A 99 -1.98 -3.65 2.68
N GLY A 100 -0.71 -4.06 2.71
CA GLY A 100 -0.05 -4.50 3.94
C GLY A 100 -0.36 -5.95 4.35
N THR A 101 0.55 -6.50 5.15
CA THR A 101 0.52 -7.91 5.54
C THR A 101 -0.68 -8.29 6.40
N PRO A 102 -1.06 -7.54 7.46
CA PRO A 102 -2.19 -7.91 8.31
C PRO A 102 -3.52 -7.99 7.57
N ALA A 103 -3.80 -7.02 6.69
CA ALA A 103 -5.02 -7.00 5.89
C ALA A 103 -5.07 -8.17 4.88
N ALA A 104 -3.95 -8.47 4.22
CA ALA A 104 -3.85 -9.61 3.30
C ALA A 104 -4.04 -10.95 4.03
N LEU A 105 -3.50 -11.10 5.24
CA LEU A 105 -3.70 -12.28 6.09
C LEU A 105 -5.16 -12.46 6.47
N ALA A 106 -5.87 -11.39 6.83
CA ALA A 106 -7.30 -11.45 7.15
C ALA A 106 -8.12 -11.97 5.96
N VAL A 107 -7.82 -11.55 4.73
CA VAL A 107 -8.46 -12.10 3.52
C VAL A 107 -8.07 -13.56 3.28
N LYS A 108 -6.79 -13.92 3.49
CA LYS A 108 -6.34 -15.32 3.33
C LYS A 108 -7.07 -16.27 4.29
N GLN A 109 -7.22 -15.87 5.55
CA GLN A 109 -7.85 -16.66 6.60
C GLN A 109 -9.37 -16.82 6.40
N ASN A 110 -10.00 -15.91 5.67
CA ASN A 110 -11.43 -16.02 5.37
C ASN A 110 -11.67 -17.15 4.32
N PRO A 111 -12.67 -18.04 4.52
CA PRO A 111 -12.94 -19.17 3.64
C PRO A 111 -13.59 -18.77 2.30
N THR A 112 -13.34 -17.59 1.79
CA THR A 112 -13.80 -17.12 0.48
C THR A 112 -12.86 -17.56 -0.63
N ASN A 113 -13.39 -17.71 -1.86
CA ASN A 113 -12.61 -17.90 -3.08
C ASN A 113 -12.43 -16.61 -3.89
N ILE A 114 -12.87 -15.47 -3.36
CA ILE A 114 -12.70 -14.18 -4.04
C ILE A 114 -11.20 -13.89 -4.21
N PRO A 115 -10.74 -13.56 -5.43
CA PRO A 115 -9.36 -13.16 -5.69
C PRO A 115 -8.91 -12.01 -4.81
N LEU A 116 -7.65 -12.06 -4.36
CA LEU A 116 -7.00 -10.97 -3.65
C LEU A 116 -5.83 -10.43 -4.46
N VAL A 117 -5.86 -9.14 -4.73
CA VAL A 117 -4.69 -8.35 -5.15
C VAL A 117 -4.14 -7.64 -3.92
N MET A 118 -3.03 -8.12 -3.40
CA MET A 118 -2.34 -7.49 -2.27
C MET A 118 -1.34 -6.45 -2.75
N VAL A 119 -1.26 -5.32 -2.03
CA VAL A 119 -0.35 -4.21 -2.35
C VAL A 119 0.60 -4.01 -1.17
N ALA A 120 1.88 -3.85 -1.47
CA ALA A 120 2.89 -3.50 -0.47
C ALA A 120 2.93 -4.42 0.75
N VAL A 121 2.83 -5.73 0.54
CA VAL A 121 3.06 -6.73 1.60
C VAL A 121 4.55 -6.83 1.88
N GLY A 122 4.93 -6.79 3.16
CA GLY A 122 6.35 -6.69 3.57
C GLY A 122 7.18 -7.91 3.19
N ASP A 123 6.71 -9.09 3.52
CA ASP A 123 7.37 -10.38 3.24
C ASP A 123 6.30 -11.46 3.01
N PRO A 124 5.80 -11.60 1.77
CA PRO A 124 4.71 -12.55 1.50
C PRO A 124 5.06 -14.01 1.72
N VAL A 125 6.33 -14.39 1.56
CA VAL A 125 6.80 -15.77 1.76
C VAL A 125 7.07 -16.03 3.24
N GLY A 126 7.87 -15.19 3.88
CA GLY A 126 8.22 -15.36 5.30
C GLY A 126 7.02 -15.25 6.26
N THR A 127 5.96 -14.52 5.87
CA THR A 127 4.70 -14.45 6.64
C THR A 127 3.72 -15.57 6.29
N GLY A 128 4.10 -16.47 5.39
CA GLY A 128 3.25 -17.59 4.99
C GLY A 128 2.03 -17.20 4.17
N LEU A 129 1.98 -15.99 3.60
CA LEU A 129 0.90 -15.59 2.69
C LEU A 129 0.91 -16.45 1.42
N VAL A 130 2.08 -16.71 0.86
CA VAL A 130 2.29 -17.52 -0.34
C VAL A 130 3.50 -18.42 -0.16
N GLU A 131 3.61 -19.49 -0.96
CA GLU A 131 4.74 -20.40 -0.92
C GLU A 131 5.97 -19.83 -1.64
N ASN A 132 5.76 -19.14 -2.77
CA ASN A 132 6.81 -18.44 -3.51
C ASN A 132 6.21 -17.27 -4.31
N LEU A 133 7.08 -16.35 -4.76
CA LEU A 133 6.65 -15.15 -5.48
C LEU A 133 6.30 -15.43 -6.95
N ALA A 134 6.96 -16.38 -7.59
CA ALA A 134 6.76 -16.67 -9.02
C ALA A 134 5.43 -17.39 -9.28
N HIS A 135 5.03 -18.26 -8.36
CA HIS A 135 3.78 -19.03 -8.41
C HIS A 135 3.11 -18.99 -7.03
N PRO A 136 2.41 -17.90 -6.71
CA PRO A 136 1.84 -17.71 -5.38
C PRO A 136 0.79 -18.75 -5.00
N GLY A 137 0.12 -19.36 -5.99
CA GLY A 137 -0.93 -20.34 -5.77
C GLY A 137 -2.22 -19.75 -5.20
N GLY A 138 -3.29 -20.55 -5.20
CA GLY A 138 -4.56 -20.17 -4.60
C GLY A 138 -5.19 -18.89 -5.17
N LYS A 139 -5.72 -18.05 -4.28
CA LYS A 139 -6.50 -16.85 -4.62
C LYS A 139 -5.73 -15.52 -4.51
N LEU A 140 -4.43 -15.55 -4.17
CA LEU A 140 -3.63 -14.36 -3.87
C LEU A 140 -2.62 -14.05 -4.97
N THR A 141 -2.44 -12.77 -5.27
CA THR A 141 -1.36 -12.23 -6.10
C THR A 141 -1.14 -10.75 -5.75
N GLY A 142 -0.21 -10.05 -6.40
CA GLY A 142 -0.02 -8.61 -6.24
C GLY A 142 1.44 -8.19 -6.13
N LEU A 143 1.73 -7.28 -5.17
CA LEU A 143 3.02 -6.62 -5.04
C LEU A 143 3.58 -6.72 -3.61
N SER A 144 4.85 -7.11 -3.51
CA SER A 144 5.64 -7.07 -2.26
C SER A 144 6.38 -5.74 -2.14
N SER A 145 6.55 -5.24 -0.91
CA SER A 145 7.35 -4.03 -0.65
C SER A 145 8.80 -4.33 -0.30
N ILE A 146 9.19 -5.60 -0.16
CA ILE A 146 10.54 -6.04 0.30
C ILE A 146 11.03 -5.29 1.55
N ALA A 147 10.10 -4.87 2.42
CA ALA A 147 10.40 -3.97 3.54
C ALA A 147 11.57 -4.43 4.43
N PRO A 148 11.70 -5.73 4.81
CA PRO A 148 12.82 -6.15 5.63
C PRO A 148 14.20 -5.87 5.03
N ASP A 149 14.35 -5.97 3.71
CA ASP A 149 15.63 -5.79 3.02
C ASP A 149 16.10 -4.32 3.01
N LEU A 150 15.19 -3.38 3.29
CA LEU A 150 15.49 -1.94 3.27
C LEU A 150 15.89 -1.38 4.65
N GLU A 151 15.71 -2.14 5.73
CA GLU A 151 15.91 -1.62 7.08
C GLU A 151 17.38 -1.22 7.34
N GLY A 152 18.33 -2.02 6.83
CA GLY A 152 19.74 -1.69 6.91
C GLY A 152 20.09 -0.37 6.22
N LYS A 153 19.55 -0.16 5.00
CA LYS A 153 19.77 1.09 4.25
C LYS A 153 19.16 2.29 4.94
N ARG A 154 17.96 2.16 5.51
CA ARG A 154 17.33 3.24 6.28
C ARG A 154 18.18 3.64 7.49
N LEU A 155 18.64 2.66 8.27
CA LEU A 155 19.46 2.95 9.44
C LEU A 155 20.82 3.57 9.07
N GLN A 156 21.42 3.14 7.95
CA GLN A 156 22.62 3.75 7.40
C GLN A 156 22.39 5.23 7.03
N LEU A 157 21.29 5.53 6.29
CA LEU A 157 20.93 6.89 5.92
C LEU A 157 20.73 7.78 7.16
N LEU A 158 20.08 7.27 8.20
CA LEU A 158 19.91 7.99 9.46
C LEU A 158 21.26 8.32 10.11
N ARG A 159 22.18 7.36 10.13
CA ARG A 159 23.54 7.54 10.65
C ARG A 159 24.36 8.54 9.84
N GLU A 160 24.21 8.55 8.50
CA GLU A 160 24.92 9.51 7.64
C GLU A 160 24.46 10.95 7.89
N VAL A 161 23.18 11.17 8.17
CA VAL A 161 22.60 12.48 8.48
C VAL A 161 22.92 12.92 9.91
N ALA A 162 22.99 12.00 10.84
CA ALA A 162 23.29 12.27 12.25
C ALA A 162 24.43 11.36 12.75
N PRO A 163 25.70 11.70 12.46
CA PRO A 163 26.85 10.84 12.77
C PRO A 163 27.07 10.54 14.26
N GLY A 164 26.51 11.38 15.16
CA GLY A 164 26.56 11.22 16.60
C GLY A 164 25.60 10.20 17.20
N LEU A 165 24.72 9.59 16.38
CA LEU A 165 23.73 8.62 16.86
C LEU A 165 24.40 7.42 17.56
N SER A 166 23.99 7.17 18.80
CA SER A 166 24.43 6.03 19.61
C SER A 166 23.27 5.22 20.15
N HIS A 167 22.14 5.87 20.42
CA HIS A 167 20.90 5.27 20.92
C HIS A 167 19.72 5.68 20.05
N VAL A 168 19.18 4.74 19.30
CA VAL A 168 18.03 4.94 18.42
C VAL A 168 16.86 4.10 18.94
N VAL A 169 15.69 4.69 19.00
CA VAL A 169 14.47 3.95 19.26
C VAL A 169 13.79 3.59 17.96
N MET A 170 13.42 2.32 17.85
CA MET A 170 12.68 1.76 16.71
C MET A 170 11.24 1.51 17.12
N LEU A 171 10.30 2.19 16.43
CA LEU A 171 8.86 1.91 16.57
C LEU A 171 8.50 0.68 15.75
N ILE A 172 7.91 -0.30 16.41
CA ILE A 172 7.47 -1.56 15.82
C ILE A 172 6.00 -1.82 16.13
N ASN A 173 5.39 -2.73 15.38
CA ASN A 173 4.09 -3.33 15.70
C ASN A 173 4.25 -4.85 15.65
N SER A 174 4.37 -5.49 16.81
CA SER A 174 4.59 -6.94 16.90
C SER A 174 3.40 -7.78 16.42
N LEU A 175 2.22 -7.15 16.27
CA LEU A 175 1.05 -7.80 15.64
C LEU A 175 1.20 -7.89 14.11
N ASN A 176 2.18 -7.20 13.52
CA ASN A 176 2.48 -7.31 12.11
C ASN A 176 3.58 -8.35 11.87
N PRO A 177 3.27 -9.52 11.29
CA PRO A 177 4.21 -10.65 11.26
C PRO A 177 5.51 -10.37 10.50
N PHE A 178 5.50 -9.47 9.50
CA PHE A 178 6.73 -9.18 8.77
C PHE A 178 7.74 -8.38 9.61
N HIS A 179 7.31 -7.73 10.69
CA HIS A 179 8.21 -7.01 11.60
C HIS A 179 9.23 -7.94 12.26
N ILE A 180 8.94 -9.24 12.39
CA ILE A 180 9.94 -10.22 12.87
C ILE A 180 11.20 -10.18 12.01
N ALA A 181 11.04 -10.21 10.68
CA ALA A 181 12.15 -10.13 9.74
C ALA A 181 12.78 -8.72 9.72
N SER A 182 11.99 -7.66 9.70
CA SER A 182 12.44 -6.27 9.72
C SER A 182 13.28 -5.96 10.96
N VAL A 183 12.81 -6.34 12.14
CA VAL A 183 13.53 -6.15 13.41
C VAL A 183 14.88 -6.87 13.38
N ARG A 184 14.92 -8.10 12.91
CA ARG A 184 16.18 -8.88 12.78
C ARG A 184 17.17 -8.16 11.88
N GLN A 185 16.76 -7.68 10.71
CA GLN A 185 17.60 -6.95 9.76
C GLN A 185 18.07 -5.61 10.34
N ALA A 186 17.18 -4.86 10.99
CA ALA A 186 17.51 -3.60 11.64
C ALA A 186 18.52 -3.78 12.77
N LEU A 187 18.36 -4.80 13.62
CA LEU A 187 19.30 -5.12 14.71
C LEU A 187 20.68 -5.52 14.18
N ALA A 188 20.76 -6.33 13.11
CA ALA A 188 22.02 -6.68 12.47
C ALA A 188 22.73 -5.44 11.90
N ALA A 189 22.02 -4.55 11.25
CA ALA A 189 22.55 -3.28 10.76
C ALA A 189 23.02 -2.36 11.92
N ALA A 190 22.22 -2.27 12.97
CA ALA A 190 22.56 -1.47 14.16
C ALA A 190 23.86 -1.95 14.81
N GLN A 191 24.06 -3.26 14.93
CA GLN A 191 25.30 -3.85 15.44
C GLN A 191 26.51 -3.43 14.58
N THR A 192 26.39 -3.49 13.25
CA THR A 192 27.45 -3.10 12.31
C THR A 192 27.76 -1.61 12.42
N LEU A 193 26.75 -0.76 12.66
CA LEU A 193 26.88 0.69 12.78
C LEU A 193 27.26 1.16 14.19
N GLY A 194 27.36 0.28 15.18
CA GLY A 194 27.64 0.63 16.55
C GLY A 194 26.50 1.42 17.23
N ILE A 195 25.25 1.15 16.83
CA ILE A 195 24.05 1.83 17.36
C ILE A 195 23.33 0.89 18.33
N LYS A 196 22.99 1.37 19.53
CA LYS A 196 22.03 0.71 20.41
C LYS A 196 20.63 0.95 19.83
N LEU A 197 19.98 -0.11 19.33
CA LEU A 197 18.64 -0.03 18.79
C LEU A 197 17.63 -0.62 19.79
N GLN A 198 16.80 0.25 20.36
CA GLN A 198 15.77 -0.12 21.34
C GLN A 198 14.42 -0.20 20.63
N GLN A 199 13.65 -1.25 20.93
CA GLN A 199 12.32 -1.45 20.34
C GLN A 199 11.24 -0.89 21.26
N LEU A 200 10.27 -0.15 20.71
CA LEU A 200 9.02 0.21 21.37
C LEU A 200 7.85 -0.28 20.53
N ASP A 201 6.98 -1.05 21.15
CA ASP A 201 5.86 -1.71 20.50
C ASP A 201 4.59 -0.85 20.56
N VAL A 202 3.90 -0.73 19.40
CA VAL A 202 2.66 0.03 19.24
C VAL A 202 1.69 -0.83 18.45
N HIS A 203 0.65 -1.32 19.09
CA HIS A 203 -0.33 -2.20 18.46
C HIS A 203 -1.49 -1.44 17.80
N LYS A 204 -1.86 -0.30 18.35
CA LYS A 204 -2.99 0.52 17.92
C LYS A 204 -2.75 2.01 18.18
N SER A 205 -3.58 2.85 17.61
CA SER A 205 -3.46 4.31 17.74
C SER A 205 -3.49 4.81 19.19
N ASP A 206 -4.23 4.14 20.06
CA ASP A 206 -4.34 4.53 21.49
C ASP A 206 -3.02 4.35 22.25
N ASP A 207 -2.13 3.46 21.77
CA ASP A 207 -0.83 3.21 22.43
C ASP A 207 0.17 4.34 22.17
N ILE A 208 -0.03 5.15 21.13
CA ILE A 208 0.91 6.17 20.67
C ILE A 208 1.26 7.16 21.77
N ASP A 209 0.30 7.70 22.51
CA ASP A 209 0.57 8.70 23.55
C ASP A 209 1.45 8.15 24.67
N GLY A 210 1.21 6.91 25.08
CA GLY A 210 2.02 6.22 26.07
C GLY A 210 3.47 6.02 25.61
N VAL A 211 3.64 5.63 24.35
CA VAL A 211 4.96 5.42 23.74
C VAL A 211 5.72 6.75 23.59
N LEU A 212 5.06 7.80 23.11
CA LEU A 212 5.67 9.14 23.01
C LEU A 212 6.05 9.70 24.40
N ALA A 213 5.23 9.44 25.43
CA ALA A 213 5.58 9.82 26.80
C ALA A 213 6.80 9.04 27.34
N ALA A 214 6.95 7.77 26.98
CA ALA A 214 8.13 6.97 27.31
C ALA A 214 9.40 7.53 26.63
N LEU A 215 9.30 7.88 25.35
CA LEU A 215 10.39 8.49 24.57
C LEU A 215 10.88 9.82 25.17
N ARG A 216 9.97 10.66 25.70
CA ARG A 216 10.39 11.91 26.40
C ARG A 216 11.29 11.65 27.60
N LYS A 217 11.10 10.52 28.29
CA LYS A 217 11.91 10.13 29.47
C LYS A 217 13.24 9.51 29.05
N ASP A 218 13.22 8.66 28.04
CA ASP A 218 14.37 7.89 27.55
C ASP A 218 15.39 8.76 26.80
N ARG A 219 14.92 9.80 26.10
CA ARG A 219 15.72 10.76 25.31
C ARG A 219 16.70 10.08 24.35
N PRO A 220 16.22 9.31 23.38
CA PRO A 220 17.09 8.74 22.36
C PRO A 220 17.70 9.81 21.46
N ASP A 221 18.74 9.43 20.70
CA ASP A 221 19.39 10.32 19.72
C ASP A 221 18.67 10.35 18.37
N GLY A 222 17.78 9.40 18.11
CA GLY A 222 17.05 9.31 16.85
C GLY A 222 15.87 8.36 16.91
N LEU A 223 14.99 8.48 15.91
CA LEU A 223 13.77 7.70 15.77
C LEU A 223 13.75 6.94 14.45
N PHE A 224 13.59 5.63 14.52
CA PHE A 224 13.49 4.74 13.39
C PHE A 224 12.09 4.12 13.37
N ILE A 225 11.30 4.35 12.32
CA ILE A 225 9.91 3.92 12.26
C ILE A 225 9.77 2.84 11.18
N LEU A 226 9.43 1.61 11.57
CA LEU A 226 9.16 0.53 10.62
C LEU A 226 7.89 0.80 9.80
N ALA A 227 7.79 0.13 8.66
CA ALA A 227 6.62 0.27 7.79
C ALA A 227 5.40 -0.39 8.41
N ASP A 228 4.48 0.40 8.97
CA ASP A 228 3.22 -0.08 9.52
C ASP A 228 2.09 0.93 9.33
N ARG A 229 0.88 0.44 9.10
CA ARG A 229 -0.28 1.30 8.85
C ARG A 229 -0.73 2.07 10.10
N VAL A 230 -0.46 1.55 11.29
CA VAL A 230 -0.68 2.28 12.55
C VAL A 230 0.18 3.53 12.61
N PHE A 231 1.45 3.47 12.18
CA PHE A 231 2.32 4.63 12.13
C PHE A 231 1.91 5.62 11.04
N LEU A 232 1.51 5.12 9.86
CA LEU A 232 0.99 5.97 8.79
C LEU A 232 -0.30 6.71 9.22
N HIS A 233 -1.19 6.03 9.93
CA HIS A 233 -2.42 6.63 10.48
C HIS A 233 -2.10 7.74 11.49
N ASN A 234 -1.06 7.56 12.31
CA ASN A 234 -0.63 8.50 13.34
C ASN A 234 0.53 9.41 12.92
N ARG A 235 0.80 9.54 11.62
CA ARG A 235 1.98 10.22 11.08
C ARG A 235 2.20 11.63 11.62
N GLN A 236 1.12 12.43 11.74
CA GLN A 236 1.24 13.81 12.23
C GLN A 236 1.74 13.83 13.68
N ARG A 237 1.15 13.01 14.56
CA ARG A 237 1.53 12.94 15.99
C ARG A 237 2.98 12.50 16.17
N ILE A 238 3.44 11.53 15.34
CA ILE A 238 4.82 11.01 15.41
C ILE A 238 5.80 12.06 14.88
N ALA A 239 5.47 12.74 13.78
CA ALA A 239 6.32 13.78 13.19
C ALA A 239 6.44 14.99 14.09
N ASP A 240 5.32 15.50 14.63
CA ASP A 240 5.30 16.63 15.57
C ASP A 240 6.17 16.33 16.81
N PHE A 241 6.03 15.11 17.34
CA PHE A 241 6.83 14.66 18.47
C PHE A 241 8.33 14.62 18.14
N ALA A 242 8.71 14.05 16.97
CA ALA A 242 10.11 13.98 16.55
C ALA A 242 10.74 15.38 16.43
N VAL A 243 9.99 16.33 15.85
CA VAL A 243 10.41 17.74 15.74
C VAL A 243 10.52 18.41 17.12
N GLU A 244 9.49 18.26 17.98
CA GLU A 244 9.47 18.82 19.34
C GLU A 244 10.66 18.33 20.17
N GLN A 245 10.98 17.03 20.09
CA GLN A 245 12.08 16.42 20.84
C GLN A 245 13.45 16.54 20.13
N ARG A 246 13.50 17.17 18.96
CA ARG A 246 14.69 17.30 18.09
C ARG A 246 15.32 15.96 17.74
N LEU A 247 14.50 14.98 17.41
CA LEU A 247 14.93 13.63 17.03
C LEU A 247 15.04 13.49 15.51
N PRO A 248 16.23 13.34 14.94
CA PRO A 248 16.36 12.88 13.56
C PRO A 248 15.58 11.59 13.36
N SER A 249 14.74 11.55 12.32
CA SER A 249 13.85 10.41 12.10
C SER A 249 13.96 9.88 10.69
N ILE A 250 13.82 8.56 10.54
CA ILE A 250 13.67 7.90 9.25
C ILE A 250 12.53 6.88 9.28
N ASN A 251 11.85 6.77 8.17
CA ASN A 251 10.71 5.89 8.01
C ASN A 251 10.58 5.37 6.56
N ALA A 252 9.53 4.55 6.29
CA ALA A 252 9.28 3.95 4.99
C ALA A 252 8.30 4.74 4.10
N TYR A 253 7.56 5.71 4.68
CA TYR A 253 6.45 6.39 4.01
C TYR A 253 6.74 7.86 3.79
N GLU A 254 6.56 8.33 2.55
CA GLU A 254 6.72 9.76 2.22
C GLU A 254 5.74 10.65 3.01
N GLU A 255 4.54 10.17 3.28
CA GLU A 255 3.52 10.89 4.03
C GLU A 255 3.94 11.26 5.47
N LEU A 256 4.88 10.51 6.08
CA LEU A 256 5.46 10.89 7.35
C LEU A 256 6.42 12.08 7.21
N VAL A 257 7.12 12.19 6.07
CA VAL A 257 8.00 13.33 5.80
C VAL A 257 7.17 14.57 5.47
N GLU A 258 6.07 14.41 4.73
CA GLU A 258 5.09 15.49 4.46
C GLU A 258 4.44 16.01 5.75
N ALA A 259 4.23 15.12 6.73
CA ALA A 259 3.73 15.50 8.06
C ALA A 259 4.79 16.20 8.94
N GLY A 260 6.04 16.37 8.47
CA GLY A 260 7.11 17.02 9.21
C GLY A 260 8.25 16.10 9.68
N GLY A 261 8.23 14.80 9.37
CA GLY A 261 9.35 13.89 9.59
C GLY A 261 10.59 14.29 8.80
N LEU A 262 11.80 13.85 9.24
CA LEU A 262 13.03 14.29 8.59
C LEU A 262 13.25 13.64 7.23
N MET A 263 13.12 12.30 7.12
CA MET A 263 13.36 11.62 5.86
C MET A 263 12.66 10.27 5.76
N SER A 264 12.45 9.82 4.53
CA SER A 264 11.96 8.48 4.22
C SER A 264 12.76 7.85 3.09
N TYR A 265 12.91 6.53 3.16
CA TYR A 265 13.42 5.71 2.08
C TYR A 265 12.58 4.44 1.95
N GLY A 266 11.96 4.24 0.79
CA GLY A 266 11.08 3.10 0.58
C GLY A 266 10.62 2.95 -0.87
N PRO A 267 9.85 1.90 -1.17
CA PRO A 267 9.24 1.76 -2.47
C PRO A 267 8.20 2.87 -2.69
N SER A 268 7.99 3.26 -3.95
CA SER A 268 6.88 4.14 -4.30
C SER A 268 5.54 3.43 -4.11
N TYR A 269 4.86 3.72 -3.00
CA TYR A 269 3.54 3.13 -2.70
C TYR A 269 2.48 3.55 -3.71
N GLU A 270 2.57 4.76 -4.26
CA GLU A 270 1.70 5.21 -5.35
C GLU A 270 1.88 4.37 -6.62
N ASP A 271 3.13 4.12 -7.06
CA ASP A 271 3.43 3.25 -8.21
C ASP A 271 2.87 1.83 -7.98
N MET A 272 3.03 1.30 -6.77
CA MET A 272 2.50 -0.01 -6.42
C MET A 272 0.97 -0.05 -6.49
N HIS A 273 0.27 0.98 -6.01
CA HIS A 273 -1.19 1.06 -6.11
C HIS A 273 -1.66 1.21 -7.56
N ARG A 274 -0.98 2.03 -8.38
CA ARG A 274 -1.25 2.14 -9.81
C ARG A 274 -1.09 0.79 -10.50
N ARG A 275 0.00 0.08 -10.24
CA ARG A 275 0.29 -1.25 -10.81
C ARG A 275 -0.68 -2.34 -10.33
N ALA A 276 -1.22 -2.23 -9.12
CA ALA A 276 -2.24 -3.17 -8.64
C ALA A 276 -3.46 -3.25 -9.58
N ALA A 277 -3.81 -2.15 -10.25
CA ALA A 277 -4.89 -2.13 -11.24
C ALA A 277 -4.63 -3.08 -12.43
N THR A 278 -3.37 -3.32 -12.81
CA THR A 278 -3.06 -4.28 -13.88
C THR A 278 -3.34 -5.72 -13.47
N TYR A 279 -3.20 -6.04 -12.18
CA TYR A 279 -3.58 -7.34 -11.63
C TYR A 279 -5.09 -7.51 -11.60
N VAL A 280 -5.81 -6.45 -11.19
CA VAL A 280 -7.27 -6.42 -11.25
C VAL A 280 -7.74 -6.66 -12.67
N ASP A 281 -7.19 -5.96 -13.66
CA ASP A 281 -7.52 -6.14 -15.10
C ASP A 281 -7.33 -7.60 -15.55
N LYS A 282 -6.16 -8.19 -15.26
CA LYS A 282 -5.88 -9.59 -15.62
C LYS A 282 -6.89 -10.56 -15.00
N ILE A 283 -7.23 -10.34 -13.71
CA ILE A 283 -8.20 -11.20 -12.99
C ILE A 283 -9.60 -11.04 -13.56
N LEU A 284 -10.07 -9.83 -13.82
CA LEU A 284 -11.39 -9.57 -14.40
C LEU A 284 -11.51 -10.13 -15.82
N LYS A 285 -10.39 -10.26 -16.55
CA LYS A 285 -10.29 -10.95 -17.85
C LYS A 285 -10.13 -12.47 -17.73
N GLY A 286 -10.19 -13.04 -16.52
CA GLY A 286 -10.20 -14.48 -16.27
C GLY A 286 -8.86 -15.11 -15.92
N ALA A 287 -7.79 -14.33 -15.70
CA ALA A 287 -6.54 -14.89 -15.21
C ALA A 287 -6.71 -15.41 -13.77
N LYS A 288 -6.10 -16.56 -13.49
CA LYS A 288 -6.09 -17.13 -12.13
C LYS A 288 -5.04 -16.40 -11.28
N PRO A 289 -5.39 -15.85 -10.11
CA PRO A 289 -4.43 -15.12 -9.26
C PRO A 289 -3.16 -15.92 -8.95
N GLY A 290 -3.30 -17.19 -8.60
CA GLY A 290 -2.18 -18.06 -8.26
C GLY A 290 -1.17 -18.32 -9.38
N ASN A 291 -1.50 -17.95 -10.64
CA ASN A 291 -0.60 -18.02 -11.79
C ASN A 291 0.05 -16.67 -12.12
N LEU A 292 -0.34 -15.60 -11.43
CA LEU A 292 0.23 -14.27 -11.61
C LEU A 292 1.34 -14.07 -10.57
N PRO A 293 2.60 -13.88 -10.98
CA PRO A 293 3.70 -13.69 -10.04
C PRO A 293 3.50 -12.44 -9.18
N ILE A 294 3.97 -12.51 -7.94
CA ILE A 294 4.06 -11.35 -7.06
C ILE A 294 5.28 -10.54 -7.47
N GLU A 295 5.06 -9.30 -7.84
CA GLU A 295 6.13 -8.41 -8.25
C GLU A 295 6.76 -7.69 -7.06
N GLN A 296 8.06 -7.46 -7.16
CA GLN A 296 8.80 -6.58 -6.25
C GLN A 296 8.81 -5.14 -6.78
N PRO A 297 9.05 -4.13 -5.92
CA PRO A 297 9.09 -2.75 -6.36
C PRO A 297 10.29 -2.53 -7.29
N THR A 298 10.09 -1.70 -8.30
CA THR A 298 11.13 -1.26 -9.23
C THR A 298 11.47 0.22 -9.05
N LYS A 299 10.62 0.95 -8.33
CA LYS A 299 10.82 2.35 -7.96
C LYS A 299 10.94 2.50 -6.46
N PHE A 300 11.98 3.19 -6.05
CA PHE A 300 12.21 3.59 -4.67
C PHE A 300 12.22 5.11 -4.63
N THR A 301 11.80 5.69 -3.51
CA THR A 301 11.85 7.13 -3.27
C THR A 301 12.65 7.43 -2.02
N PHE A 302 13.56 8.39 -2.13
CA PHE A 302 14.30 8.97 -1.03
C PHE A 302 13.87 10.43 -0.89
N ILE A 303 13.25 10.77 0.23
CA ILE A 303 12.71 12.12 0.48
C ILE A 303 13.34 12.69 1.73
N ILE A 304 13.71 13.95 1.69
CA ILE A 304 14.30 14.70 2.81
C ILE A 304 13.51 15.99 3.00
N ASN A 305 13.16 16.30 4.25
CA ASN A 305 12.57 17.57 4.64
C ASN A 305 13.66 18.52 5.14
N LEU A 306 14.01 19.52 4.33
CA LEU A 306 15.03 20.51 4.63
C LEU A 306 14.57 21.49 5.72
N GLY A 307 13.27 21.81 5.76
CA GLY A 307 12.68 22.61 6.83
C GLY A 307 12.87 21.93 8.19
N THR A 308 12.55 20.64 8.26
CA THR A 308 12.78 19.83 9.47
C THR A 308 14.27 19.71 9.80
N ALA A 309 15.13 19.45 8.82
CA ALA A 309 16.58 19.40 9.04
C ALA A 309 17.11 20.69 9.70
N LYS A 310 16.64 21.85 9.23
CA LYS A 310 16.98 23.17 9.80
C LYS A 310 16.50 23.31 11.25
N ILE A 311 15.26 22.90 11.55
CA ILE A 311 14.71 22.95 12.93
C ILE A 311 15.52 22.05 13.87
N LEU A 312 15.91 20.87 13.40
CA LEU A 312 16.72 19.91 14.18
C LEU A 312 18.18 20.36 14.32
N GLY A 313 18.64 21.32 13.55
CA GLY A 313 20.06 21.72 13.49
C GLY A 313 20.95 20.67 12.79
N VAL A 314 20.40 19.87 11.91
CA VAL A 314 21.09 18.79 11.21
C VAL A 314 21.50 19.27 9.82
N THR A 315 22.76 19.06 9.46
CA THR A 315 23.29 19.35 8.13
C THR A 315 23.18 18.11 7.25
N ILE A 316 22.42 18.19 6.17
CA ILE A 316 22.31 17.09 5.22
C ILE A 316 23.56 17.06 4.33
N PRO A 317 24.31 15.94 4.27
CA PRO A 317 25.46 15.81 3.37
C PRO A 317 25.08 16.04 1.92
N SER A 318 25.94 16.74 1.16
CA SER A 318 25.69 17.05 -0.27
C SER A 318 25.45 15.80 -1.12
N GLN A 319 26.11 14.70 -0.78
CA GLN A 319 25.86 13.41 -1.45
C GLN A 319 24.42 12.94 -1.28
N LEU A 320 23.82 13.07 -0.08
CA LEU A 320 22.43 12.67 0.16
C LEU A 320 21.44 13.63 -0.51
N LEU A 321 21.77 14.94 -0.56
CA LEU A 321 20.95 15.89 -1.33
C LEU A 321 20.90 15.53 -2.82
N GLY A 322 22.02 15.06 -3.38
CA GLY A 322 22.08 14.61 -4.79
C GLY A 322 21.41 13.27 -5.05
N LEU A 323 21.17 12.45 -4.01
CA LEU A 323 20.49 11.16 -4.11
C LEU A 323 19.00 11.25 -3.82
N ALA A 324 18.53 12.35 -3.24
CA ALA A 324 17.13 12.52 -2.91
C ALA A 324 16.27 12.74 -4.16
N ASP A 325 15.20 11.96 -4.30
CA ASP A 325 14.22 12.12 -5.38
C ASP A 325 13.34 13.36 -5.17
N ARG A 326 13.13 13.75 -3.90
CA ARG A 326 12.34 14.93 -3.53
C ARG A 326 12.89 15.59 -2.27
N LEU A 327 13.01 16.92 -2.32
CA LEU A 327 13.31 17.77 -1.17
C LEU A 327 12.06 18.56 -0.81
N ILE A 328 11.71 18.60 0.48
CA ILE A 328 10.60 19.40 1.06
C ILE A 328 11.24 20.58 1.78
N GLU A 329 10.78 21.80 1.50
CA GLU A 329 11.28 23.06 2.09
C GLU A 329 10.39 23.54 3.25
#